data_a995ee237c9ef5336bd9df42363d9ad0
#
_entry.id   a995ee237c9ef5336bd9df42363d9ad0
#
_cell.length_a   1.000
_cell.length_b   1.000
_cell.length_c   1.000
_cell.angle_alpha   90.00
_cell.angle_beta   90.00
_cell.angle_gamma   90.00
#
_symmetry.space_group_name_H-M   'P 1'
#
loop_
_entity.id
_entity.type
_entity.pdbx_description
1 polymer ?
#
loop_
_entity_poly.entity_id
_entity_poly.type
_entity_poly.pdbx_seq_one_letter_code
_entity_poly.pdbx_strand_id
1 'polypeptide(L)'
;FASDRNVDLYERYGVFTRGEAVSRAHVMNEKYWRDLNVEAITACDIARTMILPASLAYQRQLAQTISKVESVIEGVDTQPQRELLQSVSDHIAGLQRTTNALAAIRDELAASSQAPHELAFAYRDGIVPAMAKVRAHADSLEEIVADELWPLPKYREMLFIR
;
A
#
# COMPACT_ATOMS: atom_id res chain seq x y z
N PHE A 1 -12.76 -21.97 -11.03
CA PHE A 1 -12.05 -22.88 -11.93
C PHE A 1 -12.33 -24.35 -11.55
N ALA A 2 -12.03 -24.79 -10.34
CA ALA A 2 -12.16 -26.18 -9.89
C ALA A 2 -13.49 -26.49 -9.16
N SER A 3 -14.61 -25.84 -9.51
CA SER A 3 -15.93 -26.28 -9.04
C SER A 3 -16.33 -27.59 -9.71
N ASP A 4 -17.09 -28.46 -9.02
CA ASP A 4 -17.48 -29.77 -9.56
C ASP A 4 -18.09 -29.65 -10.95
N ARG A 5 -18.99 -28.68 -11.17
CA ARG A 5 -19.59 -28.40 -12.47
C ARG A 5 -18.55 -28.14 -13.58
N ASN A 6 -17.52 -27.39 -13.28
CA ASN A 6 -16.47 -27.05 -14.25
C ASN A 6 -15.57 -28.25 -14.50
N VAL A 7 -15.23 -29.01 -13.44
CA VAL A 7 -14.41 -30.21 -13.55
C VAL A 7 -15.11 -31.27 -14.41
N ASP A 8 -16.39 -31.54 -14.17
CA ASP A 8 -17.19 -32.47 -14.99
C ASP A 8 -17.25 -32.04 -16.46
N LEU A 9 -17.32 -30.73 -16.72
CA LEU A 9 -17.25 -30.18 -18.07
C LEU A 9 -15.89 -30.43 -18.71
N TYR A 10 -14.80 -30.20 -18.00
CA TYR A 10 -13.44 -30.44 -18.52
C TYR A 10 -13.20 -31.91 -18.83
N GLU A 11 -13.65 -32.84 -17.96
CA GLU A 11 -13.54 -34.27 -18.18
C GLU A 11 -14.38 -34.71 -19.40
N ARG A 12 -15.62 -34.21 -19.49
CA ARG A 12 -16.53 -34.53 -20.59
C ARG A 12 -15.99 -34.14 -21.96
N TYR A 13 -15.27 -33.02 -22.04
CA TYR A 13 -14.68 -32.51 -23.29
C TYR A 13 -13.22 -32.89 -23.46
N GLY A 14 -12.65 -33.70 -22.57
CA GLY A 14 -11.24 -34.13 -22.64
C GLY A 14 -10.21 -33.00 -22.51
N VAL A 15 -10.58 -31.90 -21.82
CA VAL A 15 -9.69 -30.74 -21.64
C VAL A 15 -8.74 -30.97 -20.48
N PHE A 16 -9.25 -31.40 -19.32
CA PHE A 16 -8.49 -31.75 -18.12
C PHE A 16 -9.16 -32.92 -17.42
N THR A 17 -8.35 -33.77 -16.80
CA THR A 17 -8.81 -34.69 -15.77
C THR A 17 -9.14 -33.93 -14.48
N ARG A 18 -9.93 -34.52 -13.58
CA ARG A 18 -10.21 -33.95 -12.25
C ARG A 18 -8.93 -33.61 -11.51
N GLY A 19 -7.94 -34.50 -11.52
CA GLY A 19 -6.65 -34.30 -10.85
C GLY A 19 -5.89 -33.10 -11.40
N GLU A 20 -5.85 -32.92 -12.72
CA GLU A 20 -5.20 -31.79 -13.37
C GLU A 20 -5.92 -30.47 -13.05
N ALA A 21 -7.25 -30.43 -13.10
CA ALA A 21 -8.03 -29.25 -12.79
C ALA A 21 -7.82 -28.80 -11.33
N VAL A 22 -7.85 -29.73 -10.39
CA VAL A 22 -7.61 -29.47 -8.96
C VAL A 22 -6.18 -28.99 -8.72
N SER A 23 -5.19 -29.67 -9.32
CA SER A 23 -3.77 -29.27 -9.19
C SER A 23 -3.52 -27.87 -9.74
N ARG A 24 -4.07 -27.52 -10.90
CA ARG A 24 -3.97 -26.18 -11.48
C ARG A 24 -4.61 -25.12 -10.60
N ALA A 25 -5.80 -25.38 -10.05
CA ALA A 25 -6.45 -24.47 -9.12
C ALA A 25 -5.59 -24.22 -7.86
N HIS A 26 -4.97 -25.27 -7.34
CA HIS A 26 -4.06 -25.18 -6.20
C HIS A 26 -2.88 -24.24 -6.51
N VAL A 27 -2.18 -24.48 -7.62
CA VAL A 27 -1.04 -23.67 -8.06
C VAL A 27 -1.45 -22.21 -8.32
N MET A 28 -2.62 -21.96 -8.94
CA MET A 28 -3.12 -20.59 -9.17
C MET A 28 -3.41 -19.85 -7.87
N ASN A 29 -4.06 -20.50 -6.89
CA ASN A 29 -4.34 -19.91 -5.60
C ASN A 29 -3.04 -19.63 -4.82
N GLU A 30 -2.10 -20.58 -4.86
CA GLU A 30 -0.78 -20.42 -4.22
C GLU A 30 -0.02 -19.24 -4.82
N LYS A 31 0.02 -19.15 -6.15
CA LYS A 31 0.65 -18.00 -6.83
C LYS A 31 -0.01 -16.70 -6.43
N TYR A 32 -1.34 -16.62 -6.41
CA TYR A 32 -2.08 -15.40 -6.11
C TYR A 32 -1.74 -14.84 -4.72
N TRP A 33 -1.84 -15.64 -3.66
CA TRP A 33 -1.54 -15.14 -2.33
C TRP A 33 -0.06 -14.83 -2.13
N ARG A 34 0.85 -15.57 -2.79
CA ARG A 34 2.30 -15.29 -2.76
C ARG A 34 2.63 -13.95 -3.43
N ASP A 35 2.05 -13.68 -4.58
CA ASP A 35 2.22 -12.40 -5.27
C ASP A 35 1.74 -11.25 -4.38
N LEU A 36 0.53 -11.34 -3.80
CA LEU A 36 0.01 -10.34 -2.87
C LEU A 36 0.86 -10.17 -1.61
N ASN A 37 1.47 -11.25 -1.10
CA ASN A 37 2.40 -11.16 0.03
C ASN A 37 3.64 -10.33 -0.32
N VAL A 38 4.22 -10.54 -1.50
CA VAL A 38 5.37 -9.75 -1.99
C VAL A 38 4.97 -8.29 -2.17
N GLU A 39 3.80 -8.01 -2.76
CA GLU A 39 3.28 -6.65 -2.89
C GLU A 39 3.10 -5.96 -1.54
N ALA A 40 2.55 -6.66 -0.54
CA ALA A 40 2.37 -6.12 0.81
C ALA A 40 3.71 -5.81 1.51
N ILE A 41 4.71 -6.69 1.37
CA ILE A 41 6.07 -6.45 1.89
C ILE A 41 6.65 -5.19 1.24
N THR A 42 6.60 -5.11 -0.08
CA THR A 42 7.14 -4.00 -0.85
C THR A 42 6.44 -2.68 -0.49
N ALA A 43 5.10 -2.69 -0.36
CA ALA A 43 4.34 -1.52 0.05
C ALA A 43 4.73 -1.03 1.46
N CYS A 44 4.94 -1.96 2.41
CA CYS A 44 5.43 -1.61 3.75
C CYS A 44 6.84 -1.01 3.71
N ASP A 45 7.74 -1.58 2.91
CA ASP A 45 9.13 -1.10 2.78
C ASP A 45 9.16 0.29 2.17
N ILE A 46 8.48 0.53 1.06
CA ILE A 46 8.38 1.85 0.42
C ILE A 46 7.81 2.88 1.41
N ALA A 47 6.70 2.55 2.08
CA ALA A 47 6.08 3.45 3.03
C ALA A 47 7.04 3.84 4.18
N ARG A 48 7.77 2.88 4.75
CA ARG A 48 8.64 3.09 5.91
C ARG A 48 9.98 3.72 5.56
N THR A 49 10.58 3.33 4.44
CA THR A 49 11.96 3.69 4.11
C THR A 49 12.08 4.88 3.16
N MET A 50 11.01 5.17 2.41
CA MET A 50 11.02 6.22 1.40
C MET A 50 10.01 7.33 1.72
N ILE A 51 8.72 7.02 1.78
CA ILE A 51 7.65 8.04 1.91
C ILE A 51 7.69 8.68 3.29
N LEU A 52 7.78 7.90 4.36
CA LEU A 52 7.78 8.42 5.73
C LEU A 52 8.95 9.37 6.01
N PRO A 53 10.21 9.04 5.68
CA PRO A 53 11.33 9.96 5.88
C PRO A 53 11.20 11.26 5.09
N ALA A 54 10.75 11.20 3.84
CA ALA A 54 10.52 12.38 3.00
C ALA A 54 9.44 13.29 3.59
N SER A 55 8.33 12.71 4.04
CA SER A 55 7.23 13.45 4.67
C SER A 55 7.63 14.10 5.99
N LEU A 56 8.43 13.41 6.82
CA LEU A 56 8.99 13.98 8.06
C LEU A 56 9.97 15.12 7.78
N ALA A 57 10.75 15.04 6.70
CA ALA A 57 11.64 16.12 6.29
C ALA A 57 10.84 17.37 5.90
N TYR A 58 9.77 17.18 5.12
CA TYR A 58 8.86 18.27 4.73
C TYR A 58 8.13 18.88 5.94
N GLN A 59 7.59 18.04 6.83
CA GLN A 59 6.97 18.47 8.08
C GLN A 59 7.90 19.38 8.90
N ARG A 60 9.19 18.98 9.03
CA ARG A 60 10.20 19.80 9.70
C ARG A 60 10.43 21.14 9.00
N GLN A 61 10.49 21.16 7.65
CA GLN A 61 10.68 22.41 6.90
C GLN A 61 9.51 23.37 7.12
N LEU A 62 8.26 22.88 7.08
CA LEU A 62 7.07 23.68 7.37
C LEU A 62 7.08 24.26 8.78
N ALA A 63 7.37 23.43 9.80
CA ALA A 63 7.44 23.86 11.19
C ALA A 63 8.52 24.94 11.41
N GLN A 64 9.70 24.76 10.81
CA GLN A 64 10.77 25.75 10.85
C GLN A 64 10.40 27.06 10.12
N THR A 65 9.72 26.95 9.00
CA THR A 65 9.25 28.13 8.23
C THR A 65 8.26 28.94 9.05
N ILE A 66 7.25 28.33 9.64
CA ILE A 66 6.27 29.00 10.51
C ILE A 66 6.98 29.73 11.65
N SER A 67 7.82 29.00 12.41
CA SER A 67 8.54 29.58 13.56
C SER A 67 9.42 30.76 13.17
N LYS A 68 10.15 30.66 12.05
CA LYS A 68 11.04 31.76 11.58
C LYS A 68 10.24 32.97 11.09
N VAL A 69 9.15 32.78 10.35
CA VAL A 69 8.32 33.87 9.85
C VAL A 69 7.70 34.63 11.03
N GLU A 70 7.14 33.93 12.01
CA GLU A 70 6.55 34.52 13.22
C GLU A 70 7.59 35.25 14.09
N SER A 71 8.84 34.80 14.09
CA SER A 71 9.91 35.47 14.85
C SER A 71 10.40 36.78 14.22
N VAL A 72 10.13 36.99 12.92
CA VAL A 72 10.61 38.18 12.18
C VAL A 72 9.52 39.21 11.95
N ILE A 73 8.27 38.76 11.74
CA ILE A 73 7.13 39.61 11.40
C ILE A 73 6.06 39.46 12.49
N GLU A 74 5.93 40.47 13.33
CA GLU A 74 4.91 40.51 14.38
C GLU A 74 3.50 40.57 13.79
N GLY A 75 2.60 39.68 14.27
CA GLY A 75 1.19 39.65 13.82
C GLY A 75 0.97 39.09 12.44
N VAL A 76 1.96 38.43 11.83
CA VAL A 76 1.80 37.76 10.54
C VAL A 76 0.76 36.64 10.62
N ASP A 77 -0.09 36.51 9.63
CA ASP A 77 -1.02 35.37 9.51
C ASP A 77 -0.28 34.14 8.94
N THR A 78 -0.07 33.17 9.81
CA THR A 78 0.51 31.85 9.45
C THR A 78 -0.53 30.73 9.47
N GLN A 79 -1.80 31.04 9.57
CA GLN A 79 -2.87 30.05 9.66
C GLN A 79 -2.87 29.07 8.47
N PRO A 80 -2.71 29.48 7.19
CA PRO A 80 -2.66 28.56 6.06
C PRO A 80 -1.49 27.56 6.16
N GLN A 81 -0.31 28.01 6.62
CA GLN A 81 0.84 27.14 6.79
C GLN A 81 0.67 26.16 7.96
N ARG A 82 -0.03 26.58 9.02
CA ARG A 82 -0.38 25.71 10.15
C ARG A 82 -1.37 24.61 9.75
N GLU A 83 -2.37 24.95 8.92
CA GLU A 83 -3.32 23.99 8.36
C GLU A 83 -2.63 22.97 7.46
N LEU A 84 -1.70 23.41 6.61
CA LEU A 84 -0.88 22.54 5.79
C LEU A 84 -0.02 21.59 6.66
N LEU A 85 0.63 22.12 7.70
CA LEU A 85 1.44 21.33 8.64
C LEU A 85 0.57 20.29 9.37
N GLN A 86 -0.65 20.66 9.77
CA GLN A 86 -1.59 19.74 10.40
C GLN A 86 -1.98 18.62 9.44
N SER A 87 -2.33 18.95 8.19
CA SER A 87 -2.68 17.96 7.16
C SER A 87 -1.55 16.96 6.91
N VAL A 88 -0.32 17.46 6.75
CA VAL A 88 0.87 16.59 6.59
C VAL A 88 1.04 15.67 7.81
N SER A 89 0.88 16.21 9.03
CA SER A 89 1.03 15.45 10.27
C SER A 89 -0.03 14.33 10.38
N ASP A 90 -1.27 14.62 9.99
CA ASP A 90 -2.38 13.65 10.02
C ASP A 90 -2.15 12.50 9.01
N HIS A 91 -1.68 12.83 7.80
CA HIS A 91 -1.36 11.82 6.80
C HIS A 91 -0.13 10.99 7.19
N ILE A 92 0.90 11.57 7.81
CA ILE A 92 2.04 10.82 8.36
C ILE A 92 1.56 9.82 9.42
N ALA A 93 0.76 10.27 10.37
CA ALA A 93 0.20 9.41 11.41
C ALA A 93 -0.72 8.31 10.83
N GLY A 94 -1.51 8.64 9.79
CA GLY A 94 -2.34 7.71 9.04
C GLY A 94 -1.50 6.66 8.33
N LEU A 95 -0.46 7.08 7.61
CA LEU A 95 0.47 6.19 6.91
C LEU A 95 1.12 5.19 7.86
N GLN A 96 1.62 5.65 9.00
CA GLN A 96 2.24 4.77 10.00
C GLN A 96 1.25 3.74 10.57
N ARG A 97 0.03 4.18 10.95
CA ARG A 97 -1.00 3.27 11.48
C ARG A 97 -1.42 2.22 10.45
N THR A 98 -1.69 2.63 9.22
CA THR A 98 -2.15 1.71 8.16
C THR A 98 -1.05 0.76 7.71
N THR A 99 0.21 1.21 7.65
CA THR A 99 1.36 0.35 7.34
C THR A 99 1.59 -0.69 8.44
N ASN A 100 1.48 -0.32 9.70
CA ASN A 100 1.60 -1.27 10.81
C ASN A 100 0.43 -2.27 10.83
N ALA A 101 -0.78 -1.84 10.52
CA ALA A 101 -1.93 -2.72 10.40
C ALA A 101 -1.77 -3.72 9.23
N LEU A 102 -1.29 -3.26 8.07
CA LEU A 102 -0.98 -4.13 6.93
C LEU A 102 0.07 -5.20 7.29
N ALA A 103 1.16 -4.78 7.96
CA ALA A 103 2.20 -5.70 8.41
C ALA A 103 1.65 -6.75 9.39
N ALA A 104 0.82 -6.34 10.35
CA ALA A 104 0.21 -7.26 11.33
C ALA A 104 -0.69 -8.31 10.66
N ILE A 105 -1.58 -7.89 9.75
CA ILE A 105 -2.46 -8.81 8.99
C ILE A 105 -1.61 -9.80 8.18
N ARG A 106 -0.57 -9.32 7.51
CA ARG A 106 0.34 -10.17 6.73
C ARG A 106 1.04 -11.21 7.61
N ASP A 107 1.57 -10.80 8.76
CA ASP A 107 2.30 -11.67 9.67
C ASP A 107 1.37 -12.76 10.26
N GLU A 108 0.12 -12.40 10.57
CA GLU A 108 -0.91 -13.35 11.01
C GLU A 108 -1.22 -14.39 9.93
N LEU A 109 -1.44 -13.94 8.68
CA LEU A 109 -1.74 -14.83 7.57
C LEU A 109 -0.53 -15.72 7.21
N ALA A 110 0.69 -15.18 7.27
CA ALA A 110 1.91 -15.94 7.00
C ALA A 110 2.18 -17.03 8.05
N ALA A 111 1.73 -16.84 9.29
CA ALA A 111 1.83 -17.83 10.37
C ALA A 111 0.67 -18.85 10.34
N SER A 112 -0.35 -18.66 9.50
CA SER A 112 -1.51 -19.53 9.44
C SER A 112 -1.21 -20.83 8.70
N SER A 113 -1.89 -21.93 9.11
CA SER A 113 -1.81 -23.24 8.45
C SER A 113 -3.00 -23.49 7.51
N GLN A 114 -3.59 -22.43 6.97
CA GLN A 114 -4.75 -22.51 6.07
C GLN A 114 -4.39 -23.16 4.73
N ALA A 115 -5.39 -23.76 4.10
CA ALA A 115 -5.22 -24.31 2.75
C ALA A 115 -5.00 -23.16 1.72
N PRO A 116 -4.28 -23.39 0.61
CA PRO A 116 -3.97 -22.34 -0.37
C PRO A 116 -5.17 -21.54 -0.89
N HIS A 117 -6.33 -22.18 -1.05
CA HIS A 117 -7.53 -21.48 -1.50
C HIS A 117 -8.11 -20.55 -0.41
N GLU A 118 -8.05 -20.96 0.86
CA GLU A 118 -8.47 -20.15 2.01
C GLU A 118 -7.54 -18.95 2.18
N LEU A 119 -6.22 -19.17 2.07
CA LEU A 119 -5.23 -18.11 2.06
C LEU A 119 -5.48 -17.12 0.92
N ALA A 120 -5.76 -17.58 -0.29
CA ALA A 120 -6.05 -16.70 -1.41
C ALA A 120 -7.23 -15.76 -1.12
N PHE A 121 -8.31 -16.26 -0.50
CA PHE A 121 -9.43 -15.43 -0.06
C PHE A 121 -9.05 -14.50 1.09
N ALA A 122 -8.33 -14.99 2.10
CA ALA A 122 -7.89 -14.18 3.22
C ALA A 122 -6.98 -13.01 2.78
N TYR A 123 -6.07 -13.26 1.84
CA TYR A 123 -5.23 -12.21 1.26
C TYR A 123 -6.05 -11.20 0.44
N ARG A 124 -7.00 -11.67 -0.39
CA ARG A 124 -7.89 -10.79 -1.14
C ARG A 124 -8.70 -9.87 -0.22
N ASP A 125 -9.27 -10.44 0.83
CA ASP A 125 -10.25 -9.73 1.68
C ASP A 125 -9.56 -8.94 2.81
N GLY A 126 -8.34 -9.31 3.20
CA GLY A 126 -7.56 -8.65 4.25
C GLY A 126 -6.46 -7.73 3.69
N ILE A 127 -5.55 -8.29 2.89
CA ILE A 127 -4.34 -7.58 2.43
C ILE A 127 -4.67 -6.50 1.39
N VAL A 128 -5.48 -6.80 0.38
CA VAL A 128 -5.80 -5.84 -0.69
C VAL A 128 -6.45 -4.56 -0.13
N PRO A 129 -7.49 -4.62 0.74
CA PRO A 129 -8.04 -3.41 1.33
C PRO A 129 -7.06 -2.69 2.29
N ALA A 130 -6.17 -3.43 2.97
CA ALA A 130 -5.17 -2.83 3.84
C ALA A 130 -4.11 -2.07 3.04
N MET A 131 -3.62 -2.61 1.92
CA MET A 131 -2.74 -1.90 0.98
C MET A 131 -3.40 -0.64 0.41
N ALA A 132 -4.69 -0.70 0.08
CA ALA A 132 -5.43 0.48 -0.40
C ALA A 132 -5.47 1.61 0.63
N LYS A 133 -5.56 1.30 1.94
CA LYS A 133 -5.49 2.30 3.01
C LYS A 133 -4.11 2.94 3.14
N VAL A 134 -3.04 2.16 3.01
CA VAL A 134 -1.66 2.68 2.98
C VAL A 134 -1.50 3.62 1.79
N ARG A 135 -1.94 3.19 0.61
CA ARG A 135 -1.88 3.98 -0.61
C ARG A 135 -2.62 5.31 -0.50
N ALA A 136 -3.81 5.34 0.08
CA ALA A 136 -4.58 6.57 0.21
C ALA A 136 -3.83 7.67 0.98
N HIS A 137 -3.09 7.33 2.05
CA HIS A 137 -2.25 8.29 2.76
C HIS A 137 -0.99 8.66 1.97
N ALA A 138 -0.39 7.72 1.26
CA ALA A 138 0.77 7.96 0.41
C ALA A 138 0.43 8.91 -0.75
N ASP A 139 -0.68 8.67 -1.45
CA ASP A 139 -1.16 9.51 -2.55
C ASP A 139 -1.44 10.95 -2.06
N SER A 140 -2.06 11.12 -0.88
CA SER A 140 -2.27 12.45 -0.29
C SER A 140 -0.96 13.16 0.06
N LEU A 141 0.05 12.44 0.55
CA LEU A 141 1.38 13.01 0.82
C LEU A 141 2.12 13.37 -0.47
N GLU A 142 1.97 12.59 -1.53
CA GLU A 142 2.55 12.90 -2.85
C GLU A 142 2.07 14.24 -3.42
N GLU A 143 0.80 14.57 -3.20
CA GLU A 143 0.23 15.85 -3.66
C GLU A 143 0.77 17.06 -2.88
N ILE A 144 1.17 16.87 -1.62
CA ILE A 144 1.53 17.94 -0.70
C ILE A 144 3.06 18.11 -0.56
N VAL A 145 3.80 17.00 -0.49
CA VAL A 145 5.25 17.03 -0.26
C VAL A 145 5.98 17.63 -1.46
N ALA A 146 6.95 18.51 -1.18
CA ALA A 146 7.75 19.16 -2.21
C ALA A 146 8.43 18.12 -3.13
N ASP A 147 8.44 18.39 -4.45
CA ASP A 147 8.98 17.49 -5.48
C ASP A 147 10.41 17.05 -5.20
N GLU A 148 11.25 17.98 -4.72
CA GLU A 148 12.67 17.72 -4.40
C GLU A 148 12.87 16.72 -3.24
N LEU A 149 11.86 16.54 -2.39
CA LEU A 149 11.86 15.60 -1.27
C LEU A 149 11.17 14.29 -1.61
N TRP A 150 10.32 14.27 -2.64
CA TRP A 150 9.52 13.09 -2.96
C TRP A 150 10.37 12.01 -3.61
N PRO A 151 10.48 10.81 -3.02
CA PRO A 151 11.47 9.82 -3.44
C PRO A 151 11.02 8.91 -4.60
N LEU A 152 9.76 9.01 -5.02
CA LEU A 152 9.18 8.18 -6.06
C LEU A 152 8.90 9.01 -7.32
N PRO A 153 8.97 8.41 -8.52
CA PRO A 153 8.59 9.09 -9.75
C PRO A 153 7.14 9.52 -9.69
N LYS A 154 6.86 10.80 -9.93
CA LYS A 154 5.48 11.29 -10.07
C LYS A 154 4.91 10.91 -11.43
N TYR A 155 3.58 10.82 -11.52
CA TYR A 155 2.88 10.42 -12.74
C TYR A 155 3.30 11.24 -13.97
N ARG A 156 3.53 12.54 -13.81
CA ARG A 156 4.02 13.43 -14.88
C ARG A 156 5.40 13.01 -15.42
N GLU A 157 6.28 12.47 -14.58
CA GLU A 157 7.62 12.03 -14.98
C GLU A 157 7.55 10.73 -15.79
N MET A 158 6.61 9.83 -15.45
CA MET A 158 6.39 8.59 -16.18
C MET A 158 5.80 8.80 -17.58
N LEU A 159 5.10 9.91 -17.83
CA LEU A 159 4.51 10.24 -19.14
C LEU A 159 5.56 10.70 -20.16
N PHE A 160 6.72 11.18 -19.72
CA PHE A 160 7.76 11.78 -20.57
C PHE A 160 9.09 11.02 -20.51
N ILE A 161 9.05 9.70 -20.37
CA ILE A 161 10.24 8.86 -20.52
C ILE A 161 10.75 9.01 -21.96
N ARG A 162 11.89 9.68 -22.12
CA ARG A 162 12.62 9.80 -23.39
C ARG A 162 13.61 8.66 -23.54
#